data_a06ebd47ebb389f7f33264eee2e2d464
#
_entry.id   a06ebd47ebb389f7f33264eee2e2d464
#
_cell.length_a   1.000
_cell.length_b   1.000
_cell.length_c   1.000
_cell.angle_alpha   90.00
_cell.angle_beta   90.00
_cell.angle_gamma   90.00
#
_symmetry.space_group_name_H-M   'P 1'
#
loop_
_entity.id
_entity.type
_entity.pdbx_description
1 polymer ?
#
loop_
_entity_poly.entity_id
_entity_poly.type
_entity_poly.pdbx_seq_one_letter_code
_entity_poly.pdbx_strand_id
1 'polypeptide(L)'
;PSYVLGGQGMEITHNEEQLTKYLVEAFEKDKKNPVLIDRYLGGREIEVDAICDGTDVYIPGIMEHLERAGVHSGDSISIYPPQHISEDIQAQILDETKRISNALKIIGMINIQFIEFRGELNIIEVNPRSSRTVPYITKVTGVPVIDIATNVMLGSKLADMGYSTGIAPTPDVVAVKVPVFSTEKLPQVEVSLGPEMRSTGEVLGVGYNLENALYKGFIASGMTVPKAGSTILATVRSQDHETFVPIAKRCADLGCNFIATKGTAKVLQENGIDCKVVKKISEGVPNIIDTIRSGVIDLIVDIPKKANDVKSDGFKIRRTAIES
;
A
#
# COMPACT_ATOMS: atom_id res chain seq x y z
N PRO A 1 7.93 14.66 11.58
CA PRO A 1 7.95 16.10 11.81
C PRO A 1 6.55 16.69 11.89
N SER A 2 6.39 17.81 12.63
CA SER A 2 5.11 18.51 12.73
C SER A 2 4.81 19.29 11.44
N TYR A 3 3.50 19.46 11.15
CA TYR A 3 3.02 20.28 10.02
C TYR A 3 3.49 19.86 8.64
N VAL A 4 3.76 18.57 8.44
CA VAL A 4 4.05 17.98 7.12
C VAL A 4 2.80 17.36 6.52
N LEU A 5 2.71 17.34 5.18
CA LEU A 5 1.63 16.72 4.44
C LEU A 5 2.10 15.43 3.78
N GLY A 6 1.22 14.42 3.71
CA GLY A 6 1.49 13.17 3.01
C GLY A 6 2.69 12.40 3.54
N GLY A 7 2.94 12.43 4.85
CA GLY A 7 4.03 11.70 5.49
C GLY A 7 5.44 12.21 5.15
N GLN A 8 5.57 13.40 4.56
CA GLN A 8 6.87 13.95 4.19
C GLN A 8 7.83 14.00 5.38
N GLY A 9 9.03 13.46 5.20
CA GLY A 9 10.05 13.41 6.24
C GLY A 9 9.72 12.46 7.39
N MET A 10 8.78 11.53 7.25
CA MET A 10 8.62 10.40 8.17
C MET A 10 9.65 9.31 7.84
N GLU A 11 10.17 8.65 8.85
CA GLU A 11 11.17 7.59 8.71
C GLU A 11 10.90 6.46 9.70
N ILE A 12 11.07 5.21 9.25
CA ILE A 12 11.04 4.04 10.11
C ILE A 12 12.48 3.71 10.51
N THR A 13 12.78 3.83 11.79
CA THR A 13 14.12 3.55 12.34
C THR A 13 14.13 2.23 13.08
N HIS A 14 15.21 1.46 12.94
CA HIS A 14 15.35 0.12 13.52
C HIS A 14 16.30 0.06 14.70
N ASN A 15 17.03 1.13 14.99
CA ASN A 15 17.98 1.23 16.10
C ASN A 15 18.22 2.69 16.49
N GLU A 16 18.89 2.90 17.62
CA GLU A 16 19.16 4.21 18.19
C GLU A 16 20.07 5.07 17.30
N GLU A 17 21.02 4.47 16.59
CA GLU A 17 21.92 5.20 15.67
C GLU A 17 21.13 5.83 14.52
N GLN A 18 20.23 5.07 13.89
CA GLN A 18 19.37 5.57 12.84
C GLN A 18 18.41 6.64 13.35
N LEU A 19 17.81 6.44 14.54
CA LEU A 19 16.94 7.42 15.16
C LEU A 19 17.68 8.73 15.44
N THR A 20 18.88 8.66 16.03
CA THR A 20 19.69 9.83 16.33
C THR A 20 20.06 10.61 15.08
N LYS A 21 20.52 9.91 14.04
CA LYS A 21 20.82 10.52 12.74
C LYS A 21 19.61 11.26 12.16
N TYR A 22 18.46 10.59 12.13
CA TYR A 22 17.21 11.18 11.63
C TYR A 22 16.79 12.41 12.43
N LEU A 23 16.87 12.36 13.76
CA LEU A 23 16.51 13.49 14.62
C LEU A 23 17.41 14.70 14.37
N VAL A 24 18.71 14.50 14.19
CA VAL A 24 19.64 15.59 13.84
C VAL A 24 19.21 16.24 12.52
N GLU A 25 18.96 15.44 11.47
CA GLU A 25 18.53 15.95 10.17
C GLU A 25 17.16 16.67 10.25
N ALA A 26 16.23 16.15 11.04
CA ALA A 26 14.91 16.75 11.22
C ALA A 26 14.99 18.11 11.95
N PHE A 27 15.79 18.21 13.02
CA PHE A 27 15.98 19.45 13.77
C PHE A 27 16.84 20.48 13.02
N GLU A 28 17.70 20.06 12.10
CA GLU A 28 18.39 21.01 11.21
C GLU A 28 17.42 21.73 10.25
N LYS A 29 16.39 21.00 9.78
CA LYS A 29 15.35 21.55 8.90
C LYS A 29 14.33 22.40 9.64
N ASP A 30 13.93 21.99 10.83
CA ASP A 30 12.95 22.70 11.65
C ASP A 30 13.31 22.64 13.13
N LYS A 31 13.93 23.72 13.63
CA LYS A 31 14.37 23.85 15.03
C LYS A 31 13.25 24.18 16.01
N LYS A 32 12.06 24.55 15.52
CA LYS A 32 10.99 25.09 16.37
C LYS A 32 9.93 24.05 16.73
N ASN A 33 9.72 23.08 15.87
CA ASN A 33 8.65 22.12 16.03
C ASN A 33 9.18 20.77 16.56
N PRO A 34 8.42 20.11 17.45
CA PRO A 34 8.79 18.79 17.96
C PRO A 34 8.70 17.71 16.88
N VAL A 35 9.46 16.64 17.07
CA VAL A 35 9.34 15.40 16.28
C VAL A 35 8.56 14.38 17.10
N LEU A 36 7.49 13.86 16.55
CA LEU A 36 6.74 12.77 17.14
C LEU A 36 7.49 11.45 16.90
N ILE A 37 7.63 10.65 17.95
CA ILE A 37 8.27 9.34 17.90
C ILE A 37 7.26 8.32 18.41
N ASP A 38 6.81 7.44 17.52
CA ASP A 38 5.86 6.38 17.84
C ASP A 38 6.50 5.01 17.72
N ARG A 39 5.93 4.04 18.43
CA ARG A 39 6.28 2.64 18.28
C ARG A 39 5.78 2.13 16.92
N TYR A 40 6.68 1.55 16.11
CA TYR A 40 6.27 0.85 14.91
C TYR A 40 5.52 -0.45 15.25
N LEU A 41 4.32 -0.60 14.74
CA LEU A 41 3.50 -1.80 14.84
C LEU A 41 3.46 -2.47 13.46
N GLY A 42 3.94 -3.71 13.36
CA GLY A 42 3.93 -4.50 12.12
C GLY A 42 2.59 -5.22 11.92
N GLY A 43 1.49 -4.49 12.05
CA GLY A 43 0.13 -5.00 11.93
C GLY A 43 -0.48 -4.80 10.54
N ARG A 44 -1.77 -4.98 10.46
CA ARG A 44 -2.60 -4.80 9.28
C ARG A 44 -3.27 -3.44 9.33
N GLU A 45 -3.01 -2.61 8.35
CA GLU A 45 -3.62 -1.29 8.28
C GLU A 45 -5.04 -1.35 7.70
N ILE A 46 -5.92 -0.51 8.25
CA ILE A 46 -7.34 -0.42 7.94
C ILE A 46 -7.70 1.05 7.81
N GLU A 47 -8.48 1.38 6.79
CA GLU A 47 -8.96 2.74 6.56
C GLU A 47 -10.48 2.78 6.54
N VAL A 48 -11.05 3.80 7.17
CA VAL A 48 -12.50 4.05 7.22
C VAL A 48 -12.78 5.50 6.86
N ASP A 49 -13.74 5.71 5.98
CA ASP A 49 -14.42 6.99 5.82
C ASP A 49 -15.82 6.87 6.45
N ALA A 50 -16.17 7.75 7.37
CA ALA A 50 -17.46 7.74 8.03
C ALA A 50 -18.17 9.08 7.90
N ILE A 51 -19.51 9.04 7.96
CA ILE A 51 -20.37 10.22 7.99
C ILE A 51 -20.97 10.32 9.38
N CYS A 52 -20.87 11.50 9.99
CA CYS A 52 -21.25 11.76 11.38
C CYS A 52 -22.19 12.97 11.45
N ASP A 53 -23.33 12.84 12.14
CA ASP A 53 -24.31 13.93 12.33
C ASP A 53 -24.32 14.49 13.76
N GLY A 54 -23.32 14.14 14.58
CA GLY A 54 -23.20 14.49 15.99
C GLY A 54 -23.94 13.52 16.92
N THR A 55 -24.67 12.54 16.40
CA THR A 55 -25.39 11.51 17.15
C THR A 55 -25.12 10.13 16.57
N ASP A 56 -25.38 9.97 15.28
CA ASP A 56 -25.18 8.75 14.53
C ASP A 56 -23.91 8.80 13.68
N VAL A 57 -23.34 7.61 13.42
CA VAL A 57 -22.14 7.43 12.59
C VAL A 57 -22.41 6.29 11.61
N TYR A 58 -22.30 6.59 10.33
CA TYR A 58 -22.47 5.64 9.24
C TYR A 58 -21.17 5.40 8.50
N ILE A 59 -20.75 4.14 8.40
CA ILE A 59 -19.55 3.70 7.71
C ILE A 59 -19.95 3.02 6.39
N PRO A 60 -19.71 3.65 5.23
CA PRO A 60 -20.02 3.06 3.92
C PRO A 60 -19.24 1.77 3.62
N GLY A 61 -18.05 1.63 4.21
CA GLY A 61 -17.24 0.43 4.08
C GLY A 61 -15.92 0.53 4.84
N ILE A 62 -15.42 -0.61 5.25
CA ILE A 62 -14.11 -0.76 5.90
C ILE A 62 -13.14 -1.30 4.86
N MET A 63 -12.01 -0.64 4.66
CA MET A 63 -10.98 -1.02 3.68
C MET A 63 -9.75 -1.57 4.39
N GLU A 64 -9.25 -2.69 3.89
CA GLU A 64 -8.00 -3.31 4.35
C GLU A 64 -6.87 -2.99 3.38
N HIS A 65 -5.67 -2.64 3.88
CA HIS A 65 -4.49 -2.44 3.04
C HIS A 65 -3.76 -3.75 2.78
N LEU A 66 -3.33 -3.95 1.54
CA LEU A 66 -2.56 -5.12 1.12
C LEU A 66 -1.10 -5.02 1.57
N GLU A 67 -0.55 -3.82 1.54
CA GLU A 67 0.84 -3.56 1.91
C GLU A 67 1.03 -3.67 3.42
N ARG A 68 2.27 -3.94 3.81
CA ARG A 68 2.66 -3.93 5.22
C ARG A 68 2.49 -2.54 5.83
N ALA A 69 2.32 -2.47 7.13
CA ALA A 69 2.27 -1.23 7.88
C ALA A 69 3.48 -0.32 7.61
N GLY A 70 3.23 0.99 7.60
CA GLY A 70 4.23 2.01 7.34
C GLY A 70 4.37 2.41 5.86
N VAL A 71 3.51 1.91 4.99
CA VAL A 71 3.29 2.46 3.64
C VAL A 71 2.14 3.46 3.71
N HIS A 72 2.32 4.64 3.12
CA HIS A 72 1.27 5.67 3.11
C HIS A 72 -0.03 5.14 2.48
N SER A 73 -1.19 5.42 3.08
CA SER A 73 -2.49 4.90 2.62
C SER A 73 -2.81 5.22 1.15
N GLY A 74 -2.37 6.39 0.66
CA GLY A 74 -2.49 6.76 -0.75
C GLY A 74 -1.70 5.87 -1.71
N ASP A 75 -0.62 5.25 -1.23
CA ASP A 75 0.28 4.39 -1.99
C ASP A 75 -0.04 2.90 -1.81
N SER A 76 -0.97 2.57 -0.90
CA SER A 76 -1.39 1.20 -0.63
C SER A 76 -2.56 0.77 -1.51
N ILE A 77 -2.58 -0.50 -1.86
CA ILE A 77 -3.75 -1.16 -2.44
C ILE A 77 -4.77 -1.34 -1.32
N SER A 78 -5.96 -0.74 -1.47
CA SER A 78 -7.05 -0.91 -0.51
C SER A 78 -8.04 -1.92 -1.04
N ILE A 79 -8.42 -2.89 -0.21
CA ILE A 79 -9.33 -4.01 -0.54
C ILE A 79 -10.66 -3.78 0.17
N TYR A 80 -11.76 -3.92 -0.54
CA TYR A 80 -13.11 -3.90 -0.01
C TYR A 80 -13.95 -5.03 -0.61
N PRO A 81 -14.71 -5.79 0.19
CA PRO A 81 -14.70 -5.82 1.65
C PRO A 81 -13.37 -6.35 2.21
N PRO A 82 -13.05 -6.07 3.47
CA PRO A 82 -11.82 -6.57 4.09
C PRO A 82 -11.82 -8.10 4.11
N GLN A 83 -10.68 -8.72 3.83
CA GLN A 83 -10.55 -10.16 3.67
C GLN A 83 -10.11 -10.87 4.98
N HIS A 84 -9.43 -10.15 5.85
CA HIS A 84 -8.79 -10.73 7.04
C HIS A 84 -9.15 -9.97 8.33
N ILE A 85 -10.09 -9.05 8.27
CA ILE A 85 -10.57 -8.30 9.44
C ILE A 85 -11.81 -8.98 9.98
N SER A 86 -11.73 -9.53 11.20
CA SER A 86 -12.84 -10.24 11.83
C SER A 86 -14.04 -9.31 12.12
N GLU A 87 -15.22 -9.90 12.27
CA GLU A 87 -16.42 -9.15 12.64
C GLU A 87 -16.26 -8.43 13.98
N ASP A 88 -15.55 -9.02 14.95
CA ASP A 88 -15.24 -8.41 16.24
C ASP A 88 -14.38 -7.14 16.07
N ILE A 89 -13.38 -7.16 15.22
CA ILE A 89 -12.55 -5.98 14.89
C ILE A 89 -13.38 -4.93 14.15
N GLN A 90 -14.26 -5.34 13.22
CA GLN A 90 -15.17 -4.41 12.53
C GLN A 90 -16.12 -3.73 13.50
N ALA A 91 -16.65 -4.45 14.48
CA ALA A 91 -17.48 -3.88 15.55
C ALA A 91 -16.69 -2.90 16.43
N GLN A 92 -15.44 -3.20 16.78
CA GLN A 92 -14.56 -2.28 17.49
C GLN A 92 -14.29 -1.01 16.67
N ILE A 93 -14.02 -1.14 15.35
CA ILE A 93 -13.84 0.00 14.45
C ILE A 93 -15.07 0.93 14.49
N LEU A 94 -16.28 0.38 14.43
CA LEU A 94 -17.51 1.17 14.50
C LEU A 94 -17.63 1.91 15.84
N ASP A 95 -17.38 1.21 16.97
CA ASP A 95 -17.45 1.82 18.30
C ASP A 95 -16.40 2.94 18.47
N GLU A 96 -15.14 2.67 18.12
CA GLU A 96 -14.08 3.67 18.22
C GLU A 96 -14.34 4.86 17.27
N THR A 97 -14.81 4.63 16.06
CA THR A 97 -15.19 5.70 15.13
C THR A 97 -16.28 6.58 15.73
N LYS A 98 -17.29 5.99 16.36
CA LYS A 98 -18.37 6.73 17.05
C LYS A 98 -17.85 7.53 18.24
N ARG A 99 -17.01 6.93 19.07
CA ARG A 99 -16.41 7.59 20.25
C ARG A 99 -15.57 8.79 19.85
N ILE A 100 -14.70 8.62 18.84
CA ILE A 100 -13.83 9.68 18.32
C ILE A 100 -14.66 10.80 17.71
N SER A 101 -15.62 10.47 16.84
CA SER A 101 -16.48 11.44 16.18
C SER A 101 -17.25 12.31 17.17
N ASN A 102 -17.79 11.68 18.21
CA ASN A 102 -18.52 12.39 19.28
C ASN A 102 -17.58 13.27 20.11
N ALA A 103 -16.40 12.78 20.47
CA ALA A 103 -15.42 13.54 21.26
C ALA A 103 -14.92 14.76 20.48
N LEU A 104 -14.71 14.63 19.17
CA LEU A 104 -14.28 15.71 18.29
C LEU A 104 -15.45 16.55 17.75
N LYS A 105 -16.70 16.19 18.08
CA LYS A 105 -17.93 16.88 17.62
C LYS A 105 -18.01 17.00 16.10
N ILE A 106 -17.67 15.92 15.40
CA ILE A 106 -17.66 15.90 13.93
C ILE A 106 -19.08 15.97 13.39
N ILE A 107 -19.30 16.89 12.45
CA ILE A 107 -20.48 16.99 11.60
C ILE A 107 -20.02 16.94 10.15
N GLY A 108 -20.42 15.91 9.42
CA GLY A 108 -19.94 15.63 8.08
C GLY A 108 -19.03 14.41 8.04
N MET A 109 -17.87 14.52 7.40
CA MET A 109 -16.98 13.38 7.17
C MET A 109 -15.78 13.33 8.13
N ILE A 110 -15.38 12.12 8.43
CA ILE A 110 -14.13 11.80 9.14
C ILE A 110 -13.49 10.59 8.47
N ASN A 111 -12.17 10.68 8.25
CA ASN A 111 -11.35 9.56 7.83
C ASN A 111 -10.47 9.13 9.01
N ILE A 112 -10.45 7.84 9.31
CA ILE A 112 -9.65 7.26 10.39
C ILE A 112 -8.82 6.12 9.82
N GLN A 113 -7.54 6.10 10.16
CA GLN A 113 -6.64 5.00 9.87
C GLN A 113 -6.33 4.25 11.15
N PHE A 114 -6.54 2.94 11.10
CA PHE A 114 -6.30 2.01 12.18
C PHE A 114 -5.21 1.02 11.81
N ILE A 115 -4.64 0.38 12.81
CA ILE A 115 -3.81 -0.80 12.65
C ILE A 115 -4.26 -1.89 13.62
N GLU A 116 -4.59 -3.06 13.09
CA GLU A 116 -4.80 -4.26 13.88
C GLU A 116 -3.45 -4.94 14.09
N PHE A 117 -3.06 -5.11 15.34
CA PHE A 117 -1.83 -5.77 15.72
C PHE A 117 -2.07 -6.73 16.89
N ARG A 118 -1.93 -8.04 16.64
CA ARG A 118 -2.11 -9.10 17.64
C ARG A 118 -3.48 -9.12 18.31
N GLY A 119 -4.53 -8.81 17.55
CA GLY A 119 -5.90 -8.77 18.04
C GLY A 119 -6.29 -7.46 18.74
N GLU A 120 -5.40 -6.49 18.80
CA GLU A 120 -5.66 -5.15 19.34
C GLU A 120 -5.79 -4.14 18.20
N LEU A 121 -6.81 -3.27 18.29
CA LEU A 121 -7.02 -2.16 17.38
C LEU A 121 -6.33 -0.91 17.92
N ASN A 122 -5.49 -0.30 17.09
CA ASN A 122 -4.80 0.94 17.41
C ASN A 122 -5.11 2.00 16.35
N ILE A 123 -5.11 3.29 16.75
CA ILE A 123 -5.36 4.41 15.85
C ILE A 123 -4.01 4.95 15.35
N ILE A 124 -3.86 5.11 14.04
CA ILE A 124 -2.70 5.75 13.42
C ILE A 124 -2.95 7.24 13.32
N GLU A 125 -4.05 7.63 12.66
CA GLU A 125 -4.41 9.04 12.51
C GLU A 125 -5.91 9.25 12.33
N VAL A 126 -6.35 10.47 12.63
CA VAL A 126 -7.73 10.93 12.47
C VAL A 126 -7.75 12.20 11.64
N ASN A 127 -8.46 12.18 10.53
CA ASN A 127 -8.58 13.28 9.60
C ASN A 127 -10.04 13.76 9.54
N PRO A 128 -10.41 14.93 10.10
CA PRO A 128 -11.78 15.47 10.05
C PRO A 128 -12.08 16.08 8.66
N ARG A 129 -12.04 15.27 7.65
CA ARG A 129 -12.25 15.59 6.22
C ARG A 129 -12.56 14.32 5.44
N SER A 130 -13.01 14.48 4.20
CA SER A 130 -13.08 13.37 3.24
C SER A 130 -11.68 12.89 2.85
N SER A 131 -11.58 11.66 2.37
CA SER A 131 -10.35 11.05 1.87
C SER A 131 -10.41 10.82 0.35
N ARG A 132 -9.30 10.35 -0.22
CA ARG A 132 -9.23 9.91 -1.61
C ARG A 132 -10.02 8.62 -1.87
N THR A 133 -10.28 7.83 -0.84
CA THR A 133 -11.02 6.57 -0.96
C THR A 133 -12.54 6.77 -1.10
N VAL A 134 -13.07 7.96 -0.81
CA VAL A 134 -14.51 8.27 -0.91
C VAL A 134 -15.09 8.02 -2.31
N PRO A 135 -14.50 8.46 -3.42
CA PRO A 135 -15.00 8.13 -4.76
C PRO A 135 -15.01 6.63 -5.04
N TYR A 136 -13.99 5.92 -4.54
CA TYR A 136 -13.87 4.47 -4.66
C TYR A 136 -15.00 3.76 -3.91
N ILE A 137 -15.16 4.03 -2.60
CA ILE A 137 -16.16 3.36 -1.78
C ILE A 137 -17.58 3.71 -2.21
N THR A 138 -17.83 4.95 -2.63
CA THR A 138 -19.11 5.39 -3.21
C THR A 138 -19.49 4.55 -4.43
N LYS A 139 -18.55 4.33 -5.34
CA LYS A 139 -18.77 3.55 -6.56
C LYS A 139 -19.06 2.09 -6.29
N VAL A 140 -18.35 1.50 -5.33
CA VAL A 140 -18.44 0.06 -5.02
C VAL A 140 -19.69 -0.27 -4.22
N THR A 141 -20.04 0.56 -3.24
CA THR A 141 -21.19 0.32 -2.36
C THR A 141 -22.50 0.88 -2.90
N GLY A 142 -22.43 1.82 -3.83
CA GLY A 142 -23.59 2.59 -4.30
C GLY A 142 -24.10 3.61 -3.27
N VAL A 143 -23.46 3.75 -2.13
CA VAL A 143 -23.83 4.76 -1.12
C VAL A 143 -23.38 6.14 -1.60
N PRO A 144 -24.28 7.12 -1.73
CA PRO A 144 -23.94 8.47 -2.20
C PRO A 144 -23.30 9.30 -1.08
N VAL A 145 -22.07 8.91 -0.70
CA VAL A 145 -21.36 9.40 0.49
C VAL A 145 -21.29 10.93 0.55
N ILE A 146 -20.95 11.59 -0.55
CA ILE A 146 -20.81 13.05 -0.59
C ILE A 146 -22.16 13.74 -0.43
N ASP A 147 -23.22 13.23 -1.05
CA ASP A 147 -24.56 13.81 -0.93
C ASP A 147 -25.06 13.70 0.50
N ILE A 148 -24.90 12.53 1.15
CA ILE A 148 -25.29 12.32 2.54
C ILE A 148 -24.48 13.27 3.45
N ALA A 149 -23.16 13.32 3.29
CA ALA A 149 -22.30 14.18 4.10
C ALA A 149 -22.65 15.66 3.94
N THR A 150 -22.95 16.10 2.72
CA THR A 150 -23.35 17.48 2.43
C THR A 150 -24.66 17.82 3.13
N ASN A 151 -25.67 16.96 3.05
CA ASN A 151 -26.95 17.16 3.74
C ASN A 151 -26.78 17.19 5.26
N VAL A 152 -25.93 16.34 5.82
CA VAL A 152 -25.60 16.36 7.24
C VAL A 152 -24.96 17.69 7.64
N MET A 153 -24.01 18.20 6.85
CA MET A 153 -23.36 19.50 7.10
C MET A 153 -24.36 20.68 6.97
N LEU A 154 -25.45 20.52 6.21
CA LEU A 154 -26.53 21.47 6.10
C LEU A 154 -27.60 21.32 7.20
N GLY A 155 -27.43 20.37 8.14
CA GLY A 155 -28.25 20.21 9.32
C GLY A 155 -29.23 19.03 9.29
N SER A 156 -29.25 18.21 8.23
CA SER A 156 -30.05 16.98 8.17
C SER A 156 -29.48 15.93 9.13
N LYS A 157 -30.32 15.04 9.66
CA LYS A 157 -29.89 13.89 10.42
C LYS A 157 -29.79 12.66 9.52
N LEU A 158 -28.85 11.77 9.82
CA LEU A 158 -28.70 10.48 9.14
C LEU A 158 -29.99 9.67 9.16
N ALA A 159 -30.68 9.66 10.32
CA ALA A 159 -31.94 8.97 10.49
C ALA A 159 -33.05 9.47 9.53
N ASP A 160 -33.11 10.78 9.28
CA ASP A 160 -34.10 11.38 8.36
C ASP A 160 -33.87 10.97 6.90
N MET A 161 -32.64 10.57 6.57
CA MET A 161 -32.24 10.09 5.26
C MET A 161 -32.23 8.54 5.13
N GLY A 162 -32.70 7.85 6.18
CA GLY A 162 -32.78 6.38 6.22
C GLY A 162 -31.48 5.69 6.60
N TYR A 163 -30.51 6.41 7.16
CA TYR A 163 -29.26 5.85 7.69
C TYR A 163 -29.25 5.88 9.20
N SER A 164 -28.61 4.89 9.81
CA SER A 164 -28.41 4.80 11.26
C SER A 164 -26.96 4.48 11.57
N THR A 165 -26.58 4.56 12.85
CA THR A 165 -25.25 4.08 13.27
C THR A 165 -25.04 2.64 12.82
N GLY A 166 -23.97 2.42 12.05
CA GLY A 166 -23.68 1.09 11.50
C GLY A 166 -22.72 1.11 10.33
N ILE A 167 -22.46 -0.08 9.82
CA ILE A 167 -21.66 -0.33 8.61
C ILE A 167 -22.62 -0.71 7.48
N ALA A 168 -22.39 -0.17 6.27
CA ALA A 168 -23.19 -0.52 5.10
C ALA A 168 -23.15 -2.02 4.79
N PRO A 169 -24.22 -2.59 4.23
CA PRO A 169 -24.19 -3.96 3.73
C PRO A 169 -23.08 -4.20 2.73
N THR A 170 -22.41 -5.33 2.86
CA THR A 170 -21.34 -5.72 1.94
C THR A 170 -21.90 -6.16 0.59
N PRO A 171 -21.42 -5.64 -0.54
CA PRO A 171 -21.84 -6.08 -1.88
C PRO A 171 -21.25 -7.47 -2.23
N ASP A 172 -21.86 -8.14 -3.22
CA ASP A 172 -21.42 -9.46 -3.72
C ASP A 172 -20.17 -9.40 -4.62
N VAL A 173 -19.39 -8.32 -4.52
CA VAL A 173 -18.17 -8.11 -5.31
C VAL A 173 -17.01 -7.74 -4.41
N VAL A 174 -15.81 -8.09 -4.85
CA VAL A 174 -14.57 -7.58 -4.28
C VAL A 174 -14.06 -6.44 -5.15
N ALA A 175 -13.66 -5.37 -4.52
CA ALA A 175 -13.08 -4.22 -5.19
C ALA A 175 -11.71 -3.90 -4.61
N VAL A 176 -10.82 -3.38 -5.44
CA VAL A 176 -9.50 -2.89 -5.02
C VAL A 176 -9.26 -1.50 -5.59
N LYS A 177 -8.74 -0.63 -4.75
CA LYS A 177 -8.12 0.62 -5.17
C LYS A 177 -6.65 0.32 -5.41
N VAL A 178 -6.14 0.57 -6.60
CA VAL A 178 -4.71 0.41 -6.93
C VAL A 178 -4.11 1.79 -7.20
N PRO A 179 -3.03 2.18 -6.50
CA PRO A 179 -2.37 3.45 -6.73
C PRO A 179 -1.69 3.50 -8.10
N VAL A 180 -1.60 4.72 -8.65
CA VAL A 180 -0.87 5.00 -9.89
C VAL A 180 0.29 5.92 -9.57
N PHE A 181 1.48 5.60 -10.09
CA PHE A 181 2.71 6.35 -9.87
C PHE A 181 3.21 6.95 -11.20
N SER A 182 3.64 8.21 -11.17
CA SER A 182 4.26 8.89 -12.32
C SER A 182 5.77 9.02 -12.12
N THR A 183 6.40 7.99 -11.58
CA THR A 183 7.82 7.98 -11.21
C THR A 183 8.77 8.10 -12.41
N GLU A 184 8.33 7.70 -13.60
CA GLU A 184 9.04 7.90 -14.85
C GLU A 184 9.36 9.37 -15.17
N LYS A 185 8.50 10.29 -14.69
CA LYS A 185 8.65 11.74 -14.86
C LYS A 185 9.56 12.40 -13.83
N LEU A 186 9.96 11.67 -12.79
CA LEU A 186 10.73 12.18 -11.67
C LEU A 186 12.07 11.43 -11.56
N PRO A 187 13.12 11.86 -12.28
CA PRO A 187 14.43 11.22 -12.21
C PRO A 187 15.02 11.29 -10.80
N GLN A 188 15.75 10.25 -10.41
CA GLN A 188 16.47 10.13 -9.13
C GLN A 188 15.61 9.99 -7.87
N VAL A 189 14.29 9.85 -7.98
CA VAL A 189 13.42 9.58 -6.82
C VAL A 189 13.48 8.09 -6.47
N GLU A 190 13.60 7.77 -5.17
CA GLU A 190 13.45 6.39 -4.69
C GLU A 190 12.00 5.93 -4.93
N VAL A 191 11.85 4.73 -5.46
CA VAL A 191 10.54 4.16 -5.82
C VAL A 191 10.00 3.16 -4.80
N SER A 192 10.78 2.88 -3.77
CA SER A 192 10.31 2.04 -2.65
C SER A 192 9.21 2.75 -1.89
N LEU A 193 8.14 2.02 -1.59
CA LEU A 193 7.03 2.54 -0.80
C LEU A 193 7.44 2.70 0.67
N GLY A 194 6.91 3.73 1.29
CA GLY A 194 7.18 4.10 2.68
C GLY A 194 6.13 5.07 3.22
N PRO A 195 6.41 5.72 4.35
CA PRO A 195 5.45 6.64 4.98
C PRO A 195 5.12 7.88 4.14
N GLU A 196 6.02 8.29 3.24
CA GLU A 196 5.81 9.44 2.36
C GLU A 196 5.01 9.04 1.11
N MET A 197 3.91 9.78 0.86
CA MET A 197 3.06 9.55 -0.29
C MET A 197 3.73 9.92 -1.61
N ARG A 198 3.66 9.01 -2.61
CA ARG A 198 4.27 9.14 -3.93
C ARG A 198 3.31 8.92 -5.09
N SER A 199 2.13 8.35 -4.82
CA SER A 199 1.11 8.13 -5.84
C SER A 199 0.55 9.45 -6.37
N THR A 200 0.25 9.47 -7.66
CA THR A 200 -0.30 10.63 -8.37
C THR A 200 -1.76 10.43 -8.78
N GLY A 201 -2.26 9.21 -8.66
CA GLY A 201 -3.63 8.83 -8.98
C GLY A 201 -3.97 7.46 -8.44
N GLU A 202 -5.16 7.00 -8.76
CA GLU A 202 -5.66 5.70 -8.35
C GLU A 202 -6.65 5.16 -9.38
N VAL A 203 -6.77 3.83 -9.45
CA VAL A 203 -7.71 3.12 -10.31
C VAL A 203 -8.51 2.11 -9.50
N LEU A 204 -9.66 1.72 -10.01
CA LEU A 204 -10.56 0.75 -9.42
C LEU A 204 -10.53 -0.56 -10.20
N GLY A 205 -10.26 -1.68 -9.50
CA GLY A 205 -10.50 -3.03 -9.99
C GLY A 205 -11.70 -3.65 -9.27
N VAL A 206 -12.63 -4.28 -10.01
CA VAL A 206 -13.79 -4.98 -9.45
C VAL A 206 -13.88 -6.38 -10.00
N GLY A 207 -14.06 -7.35 -9.13
CA GLY A 207 -14.15 -8.78 -9.47
C GLY A 207 -15.08 -9.55 -8.53
N TYR A 208 -15.32 -10.80 -8.85
CA TYR A 208 -16.07 -11.72 -7.98
C TYR A 208 -15.22 -12.31 -6.85
N ASN A 209 -13.91 -12.15 -6.94
CA ASN A 209 -12.93 -12.51 -5.91
C ASN A 209 -11.75 -11.53 -5.95
N LEU A 210 -10.87 -11.63 -4.97
CA LEU A 210 -9.73 -10.73 -4.82
C LEU A 210 -8.77 -10.79 -6.00
N GLU A 211 -8.47 -11.98 -6.52
CA GLU A 211 -7.53 -12.17 -7.63
C GLU A 211 -8.03 -11.50 -8.91
N ASN A 212 -9.33 -11.62 -9.20
CA ASN A 212 -9.95 -10.94 -10.35
C ASN A 212 -9.92 -9.43 -10.20
N ALA A 213 -10.22 -8.92 -9.00
CA ALA A 213 -10.19 -7.49 -8.71
C ALA A 213 -8.76 -6.93 -8.84
N LEU A 214 -7.76 -7.61 -8.26
CA LEU A 214 -6.35 -7.24 -8.36
C LEU A 214 -5.86 -7.25 -9.80
N TYR A 215 -6.16 -8.32 -10.56
CA TYR A 215 -5.78 -8.40 -11.96
C TYR A 215 -6.29 -7.20 -12.76
N LYS A 216 -7.58 -6.88 -12.63
CA LYS A 216 -8.20 -5.73 -13.31
C LYS A 216 -7.59 -4.40 -12.83
N GLY A 217 -7.33 -4.25 -11.54
CA GLY A 217 -6.70 -3.08 -10.95
C GLY A 217 -5.27 -2.88 -11.48
N PHE A 218 -4.47 -3.93 -11.58
CA PHE A 218 -3.12 -3.85 -12.14
C PHE A 218 -3.14 -3.46 -13.61
N ILE A 219 -3.99 -4.08 -14.44
CA ILE A 219 -4.14 -3.67 -15.84
C ILE A 219 -4.57 -2.21 -15.96
N ALA A 220 -5.53 -1.77 -15.15
CA ALA A 220 -6.02 -0.38 -15.17
C ALA A 220 -4.95 0.63 -14.69
N SER A 221 -4.04 0.23 -13.79
CA SER A 221 -2.91 1.07 -13.34
C SER A 221 -1.74 1.13 -14.34
N GLY A 222 -1.82 0.38 -15.44
CA GLY A 222 -0.75 0.28 -16.43
C GLY A 222 0.33 -0.76 -16.11
N MET A 223 0.14 -1.55 -15.04
CA MET A 223 1.08 -2.62 -14.70
C MET A 223 0.95 -3.80 -15.66
N THR A 224 2.07 -4.32 -16.11
CA THR A 224 2.12 -5.55 -16.92
C THR A 224 2.00 -6.77 -16.01
N VAL A 225 1.01 -7.62 -16.28
CA VAL A 225 0.89 -8.91 -15.61
C VAL A 225 1.56 -9.99 -16.46
N PRO A 226 2.48 -10.80 -15.91
CA PRO A 226 3.16 -11.84 -16.65
C PRO A 226 2.19 -12.87 -17.24
N LYS A 227 2.50 -13.32 -18.46
CA LYS A 227 1.76 -14.36 -19.19
C LYS A 227 2.74 -15.42 -19.71
N ALA A 228 2.24 -16.48 -20.31
CA ALA A 228 3.10 -17.48 -20.94
C ALA A 228 4.06 -16.83 -21.93
N GLY A 229 5.34 -17.16 -21.84
CA GLY A 229 6.44 -16.58 -22.61
C GLY A 229 7.07 -15.34 -21.98
N SER A 230 6.47 -14.71 -20.98
CA SER A 230 7.08 -13.57 -20.27
C SER A 230 8.37 -13.96 -19.55
N THR A 231 9.32 -13.03 -19.51
CA THR A 231 10.59 -13.19 -18.82
C THR A 231 10.60 -12.43 -17.50
N ILE A 232 10.81 -13.15 -16.41
CA ILE A 232 10.88 -12.61 -15.04
C ILE A 232 12.34 -12.52 -14.62
N LEU A 233 12.80 -11.30 -14.28
CA LEU A 233 14.09 -11.08 -13.66
C LEU A 233 13.94 -11.12 -12.14
N ALA A 234 14.66 -12.01 -11.45
CA ALA A 234 14.58 -12.15 -10.02
C ALA A 234 15.92 -11.90 -9.32
N THR A 235 15.90 -11.03 -8.31
CA THR A 235 17.00 -10.84 -7.36
C THR A 235 16.43 -10.79 -5.95
N VAL A 236 16.56 -11.91 -5.23
CA VAL A 236 15.89 -12.14 -3.96
C VAL A 236 16.95 -12.45 -2.90
N ARG A 237 16.86 -11.77 -1.75
CA ARG A 237 17.76 -12.05 -0.62
C ARG A 237 17.48 -13.45 -0.03
N SER A 238 18.51 -14.09 0.50
CA SER A 238 18.47 -15.51 0.89
C SER A 238 17.38 -15.86 1.89
N GLN A 239 17.04 -14.96 2.80
CA GLN A 239 16.00 -15.20 3.81
C GLN A 239 14.58 -15.30 3.23
N ASP A 240 14.35 -14.78 2.02
CA ASP A 240 13.03 -14.79 1.36
C ASP A 240 12.96 -15.86 0.26
N HIS A 241 13.99 -16.67 0.04
CA HIS A 241 13.98 -17.71 -0.98
C HIS A 241 12.89 -18.75 -0.75
N GLU A 242 12.67 -19.16 0.51
CA GLU A 242 11.65 -20.15 0.85
C GLU A 242 10.24 -19.68 0.46
N THR A 243 9.94 -18.40 0.68
CA THR A 243 8.65 -17.80 0.29
C THR A 243 8.56 -17.59 -1.20
N PHE A 244 9.67 -17.24 -1.87
CA PHE A 244 9.69 -16.91 -3.30
C PHE A 244 9.58 -18.15 -4.20
N VAL A 245 10.21 -19.26 -3.84
CA VAL A 245 10.26 -20.49 -4.68
C VAL A 245 8.87 -21.01 -5.08
N PRO A 246 7.90 -21.14 -4.19
CA PRO A 246 6.53 -21.56 -4.57
C PRO A 246 5.87 -20.62 -5.59
N ILE A 247 6.10 -19.31 -5.46
CA ILE A 247 5.57 -18.30 -6.39
C ILE A 247 6.23 -18.45 -7.76
N ALA A 248 7.57 -18.55 -7.78
CA ALA A 248 8.33 -18.75 -9.00
C ALA A 248 7.94 -20.03 -9.74
N LYS A 249 7.65 -21.12 -8.99
CA LYS A 249 7.19 -22.38 -9.58
C LYS A 249 5.85 -22.22 -10.27
N ARG A 250 4.89 -21.54 -9.65
CA ARG A 250 3.59 -21.24 -10.28
C ARG A 250 3.76 -20.40 -11.56
N CYS A 251 4.68 -19.42 -11.57
CA CYS A 251 4.98 -18.65 -12.77
C CYS A 251 5.63 -19.52 -13.87
N ALA A 252 6.54 -20.41 -13.49
CA ALA A 252 7.16 -21.35 -14.44
C ALA A 252 6.13 -22.33 -15.03
N ASP A 253 5.21 -22.85 -14.21
CA ASP A 253 4.11 -23.71 -14.65
C ASP A 253 3.15 -22.99 -15.61
N LEU A 254 3.02 -21.68 -15.50
CA LEU A 254 2.30 -20.81 -16.46
C LEU A 254 3.10 -20.51 -17.73
N GLY A 255 4.33 -21.00 -17.85
CA GLY A 255 5.19 -20.82 -19.02
C GLY A 255 6.04 -19.56 -19.00
N CYS A 256 6.27 -18.94 -17.84
CA CYS A 256 7.21 -17.83 -17.71
C CYS A 256 8.67 -18.32 -17.69
N ASN A 257 9.57 -17.53 -18.26
CA ASN A 257 11.02 -17.74 -18.22
C ASN A 257 11.64 -16.97 -17.06
N PHE A 258 12.76 -17.50 -16.53
CA PHE A 258 13.47 -16.84 -15.44
C PHE A 258 14.89 -16.46 -15.80
N ILE A 259 15.26 -15.23 -15.37
CA ILE A 259 16.66 -14.76 -15.31
C ILE A 259 16.90 -14.31 -13.89
N ALA A 260 18.00 -14.71 -13.25
CA ALA A 260 18.26 -14.32 -11.86
C ALA A 260 19.76 -14.17 -11.56
N THR A 261 20.07 -13.41 -10.51
CA THR A 261 21.44 -13.37 -9.98
C THR A 261 21.85 -14.75 -9.42
N LYS A 262 23.14 -15.05 -9.44
CA LYS A 262 23.71 -16.38 -9.12
C LYS A 262 23.08 -17.07 -7.90
N GLY A 263 22.88 -16.34 -6.81
CA GLY A 263 22.30 -16.90 -5.57
C GLY A 263 20.85 -17.33 -5.74
N THR A 264 20.03 -16.46 -6.33
CA THR A 264 18.60 -16.73 -6.62
C THR A 264 18.47 -17.81 -7.68
N ALA A 265 19.25 -17.76 -8.76
CA ALA A 265 19.23 -18.75 -9.84
C ALA A 265 19.55 -20.15 -9.32
N LYS A 266 20.56 -20.28 -8.47
CA LYS A 266 20.93 -21.56 -7.84
C LYS A 266 19.72 -22.18 -7.12
N VAL A 267 19.03 -21.41 -6.28
CA VAL A 267 17.87 -21.91 -5.52
C VAL A 267 16.72 -22.28 -6.45
N LEU A 268 16.44 -21.49 -7.49
CA LEU A 268 15.40 -21.82 -8.46
C LEU A 268 15.71 -23.14 -9.20
N GLN A 269 16.95 -23.32 -9.68
CA GLN A 269 17.40 -24.53 -10.36
C GLN A 269 17.37 -25.78 -9.46
N GLU A 270 17.78 -25.64 -8.18
CA GLU A 270 17.68 -26.73 -7.18
C GLU A 270 16.22 -27.15 -6.91
N ASN A 271 15.25 -26.28 -7.19
CA ASN A 271 13.82 -26.56 -7.09
C ASN A 271 13.17 -26.89 -8.44
N GLY A 272 13.95 -27.22 -9.47
CA GLY A 272 13.47 -27.67 -10.77
C GLY A 272 12.93 -26.58 -11.68
N ILE A 273 13.24 -25.30 -11.41
CA ILE A 273 12.86 -24.16 -12.25
C ILE A 273 14.05 -23.79 -13.14
N ASP A 274 13.84 -23.85 -14.47
CA ASP A 274 14.89 -23.40 -15.42
C ASP A 274 15.12 -21.89 -15.27
N CYS A 275 16.38 -21.50 -15.11
CA CYS A 275 16.74 -20.13 -14.84
C CYS A 275 18.11 -19.77 -15.43
N LYS A 276 18.17 -18.73 -16.22
CA LYS A 276 19.41 -18.15 -16.73
C LYS A 276 20.09 -17.29 -15.67
N VAL A 277 21.41 -17.39 -15.56
CA VAL A 277 22.19 -16.59 -14.59
C VAL A 277 22.58 -15.26 -15.22
N VAL A 278 22.34 -14.17 -14.49
CA VAL A 278 22.85 -12.84 -14.82
C VAL A 278 23.85 -12.36 -13.78
N LYS A 279 24.87 -11.62 -14.20
CA LYS A 279 25.86 -11.01 -13.31
C LYS A 279 25.26 -9.86 -12.52
N LYS A 280 25.72 -9.66 -11.28
CA LYS A 280 25.47 -8.43 -10.52
C LYS A 280 26.25 -7.26 -11.12
N ILE A 281 25.88 -6.05 -10.75
CA ILE A 281 26.57 -4.82 -11.23
C ILE A 281 28.07 -4.87 -10.91
N SER A 282 28.45 -5.37 -9.74
CA SER A 282 29.85 -5.49 -9.30
C SER A 282 30.66 -6.62 -9.98
N GLU A 283 30.00 -7.50 -10.73
CA GLU A 283 30.65 -8.67 -11.39
C GLU A 283 31.07 -8.40 -12.82
N GLY A 284 30.90 -7.16 -13.31
CA GLY A 284 31.30 -6.73 -14.67
C GLY A 284 30.16 -6.73 -15.67
N VAL A 285 30.48 -6.49 -16.94
CA VAL A 285 29.52 -6.38 -18.06
C VAL A 285 29.57 -7.62 -18.95
N PRO A 286 28.49 -8.04 -19.61
CA PRO A 286 27.13 -7.57 -19.39
C PRO A 286 26.60 -8.00 -18.01
N ASN A 287 25.77 -7.17 -17.42
CA ASN A 287 25.20 -7.42 -16.10
C ASN A 287 23.68 -7.17 -16.06
N ILE A 288 23.09 -7.18 -14.87
CA ILE A 288 21.65 -7.04 -14.66
C ILE A 288 21.08 -5.74 -15.25
N ILE A 289 21.84 -4.64 -15.23
CA ILE A 289 21.40 -3.35 -15.81
C ILE A 289 21.32 -3.44 -17.33
N ASP A 290 22.33 -4.05 -17.95
CA ASP A 290 22.35 -4.26 -19.41
C ASP A 290 21.19 -5.15 -19.85
N THR A 291 20.86 -6.17 -19.05
CA THR A 291 19.73 -7.07 -19.29
C THR A 291 18.39 -6.35 -19.21
N ILE A 292 18.20 -5.45 -18.22
CA ILE A 292 16.97 -4.65 -18.12
C ILE A 292 16.85 -3.72 -19.33
N ARG A 293 17.90 -2.99 -19.66
CA ARG A 293 17.92 -2.07 -20.82
C ARG A 293 17.74 -2.74 -22.19
N SER A 294 17.95 -4.03 -22.26
CA SER A 294 17.71 -4.77 -23.53
C SER A 294 16.24 -4.96 -23.88
N GLY A 295 15.32 -4.63 -22.97
CA GLY A 295 13.87 -4.73 -23.18
C GLY A 295 13.32 -6.16 -23.23
N VAL A 296 14.11 -7.17 -22.78
CA VAL A 296 13.68 -8.58 -22.76
C VAL A 296 12.97 -8.98 -21.47
N ILE A 297 12.86 -8.08 -20.51
CA ILE A 297 12.28 -8.33 -19.19
C ILE A 297 10.87 -7.77 -19.13
N ASP A 298 9.90 -8.60 -18.78
CA ASP A 298 8.49 -8.22 -18.61
C ASP A 298 8.15 -7.90 -17.15
N LEU A 299 8.83 -8.53 -16.18
CA LEU A 299 8.63 -8.30 -14.76
C LEU A 299 9.93 -8.41 -13.99
N ILE A 300 10.12 -7.54 -13.00
CA ILE A 300 11.26 -7.59 -12.08
C ILE A 300 10.76 -7.84 -10.67
N VAL A 301 11.35 -8.84 -10.02
CA VAL A 301 11.19 -9.13 -8.59
C VAL A 301 12.52 -8.81 -7.90
N ASP A 302 12.58 -7.63 -7.27
CA ASP A 302 13.74 -7.15 -6.53
C ASP A 302 13.45 -7.10 -5.02
N ILE A 303 14.04 -8.02 -4.26
CA ILE A 303 13.97 -8.06 -2.79
C ILE A 303 15.40 -7.87 -2.24
N PRO A 304 15.82 -6.61 -2.03
CA PRO A 304 17.18 -6.28 -1.61
C PRO A 304 17.40 -6.55 -0.11
N LYS A 305 18.67 -6.68 0.28
CA LYS A 305 19.05 -6.78 1.72
C LYS A 305 18.81 -5.48 2.48
N LYS A 306 18.95 -4.32 1.82
CA LYS A 306 18.69 -2.99 2.35
C LYS A 306 17.80 -2.24 1.36
N ALA A 307 16.62 -1.84 1.78
CA ALA A 307 15.62 -1.25 0.89
C ALA A 307 15.94 0.22 0.51
N ASN A 308 16.33 1.06 1.47
CA ASN A 308 16.36 2.52 1.33
C ASN A 308 17.79 3.07 1.14
N ASP A 309 18.68 2.35 0.48
CA ASP A 309 20.03 2.82 0.19
C ASP A 309 20.16 3.16 -1.31
N VAL A 310 20.16 4.45 -1.64
CA VAL A 310 20.30 4.97 -3.02
C VAL A 310 21.60 4.56 -3.73
N LYS A 311 22.59 4.08 -2.96
CA LYS A 311 23.84 3.52 -3.51
C LYS A 311 23.75 2.03 -3.79
N SER A 312 22.68 1.36 -3.34
CA SER A 312 22.52 -0.08 -3.47
C SER A 312 22.26 -0.50 -4.91
N ASP A 313 22.59 -1.76 -5.23
CA ASP A 313 22.23 -2.36 -6.51
C ASP A 313 20.72 -2.42 -6.70
N GLY A 314 19.95 -2.65 -5.63
CA GLY A 314 18.47 -2.65 -5.67
C GLY A 314 17.90 -1.31 -6.14
N PHE A 315 18.42 -0.18 -5.64
CA PHE A 315 18.00 1.15 -6.12
C PHE A 315 18.24 1.29 -7.62
N LYS A 316 19.45 0.94 -8.10
CA LYS A 316 19.82 1.02 -9.52
C LYS A 316 18.95 0.13 -10.39
N ILE A 317 18.64 -1.08 -9.94
CA ILE A 317 17.78 -2.03 -10.63
C ILE A 317 16.36 -1.45 -10.78
N ARG A 318 15.74 -1.03 -9.67
CA ARG A 318 14.39 -0.45 -9.68
C ARG A 318 14.32 0.81 -10.53
N ARG A 319 15.34 1.67 -10.42
CA ARG A 319 15.40 2.89 -11.23
C ARG A 319 15.53 2.61 -12.70
N THR A 320 16.46 1.72 -13.09
CA THR A 320 16.61 1.31 -14.51
C THR A 320 15.33 0.69 -15.05
N ALA A 321 14.62 -0.12 -14.25
CA ALA A 321 13.35 -0.73 -14.66
C ALA A 321 12.25 0.29 -15.01
N ILE A 322 12.23 1.42 -14.30
CA ILE A 322 11.23 2.49 -14.54
C ILE A 322 11.61 3.36 -15.74
N GLU A 323 12.91 3.47 -16.03
CA GLU A 323 13.43 4.28 -17.14
C GLU A 323 13.50 3.52 -18.46
N SER A 324 13.27 2.19 -18.46
CA SER A 324 13.33 1.31 -19.64
C SER A 324 11.95 0.95 -20.15
#